data_ae1d1b77b690e04e6b843dacccaa7f4f
#
_entry.id   ae1d1b77b690e04e6b843dacccaa7f4f
#
_cell.length_a   1.000
_cell.length_b   1.000
_cell.length_c   1.000
_cell.angle_alpha   90.00
_cell.angle_beta   90.00
_cell.angle_gamma   90.00
#
_symmetry.space_group_name_H-M   'P 1'
#
loop_
_entity.id
_entity.type
_entity.pdbx_description
1 polymer ?
#
loop_
_entity_poly.entity_id
_entity_poly.type
_entity_poly.pdbx_seq_one_letter_code
_entity_poly.pdbx_strand_id
1 'polypeptide(L)'
;MSSAVLVLAACSLPSSGPSVRDIQDSSVENGGDMFIVDVNQSVVSASTRQQTSGFSQSFRNVGVVSVDRIHPGDTLTITIWENVENGLFSTVGKKVTTLPAMQVDQLGNIFIPYAGPIKASGYTPDDLRLKITDLLDGQTPDPQIEVRREAGDGATVSILGGVGGQGVYPIDASSRRLTGMLARAGGITLDPRVVKITVRRGAEVGEIWFQNLLDNPGNDIPLRAGDKIVLEADDRYFISMGSTGQERISFETHNPTVLEALASVGGLRATESNAKGIFVFREESAAIANRVLGRNDLVGPQQFAYLVDLTSQSSMLVAGKFQIQDEDTIYVTEAPYVKWRTLLFTVIGGLNATVALDTALTGTAAIFE
;
A
#
# COMPACT_ATOMS: atom_id res chain seq x y z
N MET A 1 -4.01 -31.43 -70.04
CA MET A 1 -3.27 -30.49 -69.22
C MET A 1 -4.29 -29.59 -68.50
N SER A 2 -4.64 -29.94 -67.27
CA SER A 2 -5.57 -29.15 -66.45
C SER A 2 -4.74 -28.40 -65.41
N SER A 3 -4.64 -27.09 -65.58
CA SER A 3 -3.98 -26.22 -64.59
C SER A 3 -4.87 -26.05 -63.36
N ALA A 4 -4.48 -26.67 -62.28
CA ALA A 4 -5.06 -26.42 -60.96
C ALA A 4 -4.58 -25.06 -60.43
N VAL A 5 -5.46 -24.07 -60.43
CA VAL A 5 -5.22 -22.78 -59.78
C VAL A 5 -5.43 -23.01 -58.27
N LEU A 6 -4.33 -23.06 -57.52
CA LEU A 6 -4.37 -23.03 -56.07
C LEU A 6 -4.77 -21.61 -55.62
N VAL A 7 -6.02 -21.42 -55.23
CA VAL A 7 -6.46 -20.22 -54.53
C VAL A 7 -5.89 -20.31 -53.11
N LEU A 8 -4.81 -19.61 -52.81
CA LEU A 8 -4.30 -19.36 -51.50
C LEU A 8 -5.30 -18.45 -50.74
N ALA A 9 -6.28 -19.04 -50.12
CA ALA A 9 -7.05 -18.36 -49.08
C ALA A 9 -6.05 -17.93 -48.00
N ALA A 10 -5.82 -16.63 -47.85
CA ALA A 10 -5.05 -16.06 -46.77
C ALA A 10 -5.87 -16.27 -45.44
N CYS A 11 -5.81 -17.49 -44.94
CA CYS A 11 -6.29 -17.76 -43.57
C CYS A 11 -5.36 -17.01 -42.63
N SER A 12 -5.88 -16.06 -41.89
CA SER A 12 -5.18 -15.45 -40.77
C SER A 12 -4.84 -16.59 -39.79
N LEU A 13 -3.53 -16.85 -39.63
CA LEU A 13 -3.07 -17.83 -38.64
C LEU A 13 -3.47 -17.39 -37.26
N PRO A 14 -3.91 -18.33 -36.40
CA PRO A 14 -4.19 -18.00 -35.01
C PRO A 14 -2.93 -17.43 -34.35
N SER A 15 -3.05 -16.23 -33.78
CA SER A 15 -2.00 -15.57 -33.01
C SER A 15 -2.53 -15.28 -31.61
N SER A 16 -1.65 -15.22 -30.61
CA SER A 16 -2.03 -14.90 -29.21
C SER A 16 -2.42 -13.42 -29.03
N GLY A 17 -2.44 -12.63 -30.11
CA GLY A 17 -2.83 -11.23 -30.11
C GLY A 17 -2.12 -10.41 -31.17
N PRO A 18 -2.19 -9.06 -31.11
CA PRO A 18 -1.62 -8.17 -32.12
C PRO A 18 -0.09 -8.27 -32.18
N SER A 19 0.48 -8.13 -33.37
CA SER A 19 1.92 -8.02 -33.55
C SER A 19 2.41 -6.61 -33.24
N VAL A 20 3.74 -6.43 -33.13
CA VAL A 20 4.36 -5.10 -32.97
C VAL A 20 3.87 -4.11 -34.03
N ARG A 21 3.74 -4.56 -35.29
CA ARG A 21 3.26 -3.72 -36.39
C ARG A 21 1.80 -3.33 -36.22
N ASP A 22 0.95 -4.26 -35.87
CA ASP A 22 -0.49 -4.00 -35.67
C ASP A 22 -0.70 -2.93 -34.57
N ILE A 23 0.12 -2.97 -33.51
CA ILE A 23 0.10 -1.97 -32.46
C ILE A 23 0.64 -0.63 -32.96
N GLN A 24 1.75 -0.63 -33.71
CA GLN A 24 2.33 0.59 -34.29
C GLN A 24 1.39 1.27 -35.30
N ASP A 25 0.64 0.49 -36.05
CA ASP A 25 -0.37 1.02 -37.00
C ASP A 25 -1.56 1.67 -36.27
N SER A 26 -1.78 1.37 -35.00
CA SER A 26 -2.81 2.00 -34.13
C SER A 26 -2.35 3.33 -33.53
N SER A 27 -1.19 3.85 -33.85
CA SER A 27 -0.66 5.11 -33.33
C SER A 27 -1.41 6.32 -33.84
N VAL A 28 -1.44 7.38 -33.04
CA VAL A 28 -1.96 8.71 -33.44
C VAL A 28 -1.29 9.21 -34.71
N GLU A 29 -0.01 8.92 -34.92
CA GLU A 29 0.75 9.26 -36.12
C GLU A 29 0.21 8.57 -37.38
N ASN A 30 -0.40 7.41 -37.22
CA ASN A 30 -1.03 6.62 -38.29
C ASN A 30 -2.56 6.75 -38.32
N GLY A 31 -3.12 7.74 -37.62
CA GLY A 31 -4.56 8.00 -37.58
C GLY A 31 -5.34 7.17 -36.51
N GLY A 32 -4.64 6.50 -35.62
CA GLY A 32 -5.22 5.87 -34.45
C GLY A 32 -5.38 6.83 -33.27
N ASP A 33 -5.64 6.30 -32.08
CA ASP A 33 -5.96 7.05 -30.86
C ASP A 33 -4.95 6.87 -29.71
N MET A 34 -3.86 6.14 -29.94
CA MET A 34 -2.86 5.76 -28.94
C MET A 34 -1.49 6.37 -29.24
N PHE A 35 -0.83 6.92 -28.23
CA PHE A 35 0.56 7.37 -28.33
C PHE A 35 1.52 6.22 -28.07
N ILE A 36 2.39 5.92 -29.03
CA ILE A 36 3.43 4.89 -28.87
C ILE A 36 4.74 5.57 -28.54
N VAL A 37 5.35 5.19 -27.43
CA VAL A 37 6.55 5.84 -26.90
C VAL A 37 7.59 4.80 -26.49
N ASP A 38 8.79 4.90 -27.08
CA ASP A 38 9.92 4.07 -26.66
C ASP A 38 10.39 4.45 -25.26
N VAL A 39 10.49 3.46 -24.36
CA VAL A 39 10.94 3.68 -22.99
C VAL A 39 12.44 3.96 -22.97
N ASN A 40 12.78 5.18 -22.58
CA ASN A 40 14.13 5.65 -22.37
C ASN A 40 14.24 6.43 -21.05
N GLN A 41 15.45 6.91 -20.69
CA GLN A 41 15.66 7.58 -19.41
C GLN A 41 14.82 8.86 -19.25
N SER A 42 14.56 9.61 -20.34
CA SER A 42 13.72 10.81 -20.29
C SER A 42 12.26 10.46 -20.06
N VAL A 43 11.77 9.42 -20.72
CA VAL A 43 10.40 8.90 -20.53
C VAL A 43 10.20 8.38 -19.11
N VAL A 44 11.15 7.61 -18.58
CA VAL A 44 11.10 7.16 -17.17
C VAL A 44 10.96 8.35 -16.22
N SER A 45 11.80 9.37 -16.38
CA SER A 45 11.74 10.55 -15.54
C SER A 45 10.44 11.34 -15.68
N ALA A 46 9.90 11.42 -16.90
CA ALA A 46 8.66 12.15 -17.22
C ALA A 46 7.40 11.41 -16.76
N SER A 47 7.37 10.07 -16.86
CA SER A 47 6.22 9.23 -16.49
C SER A 47 6.16 8.91 -14.99
N THR A 48 7.27 9.12 -14.26
CA THR A 48 7.29 8.89 -12.81
C THR A 48 6.29 9.83 -12.12
N ARG A 49 5.31 9.26 -11.46
CA ARG A 49 4.41 10.00 -10.57
C ARG A 49 5.18 10.36 -9.31
N GLN A 50 5.29 11.63 -9.01
CA GLN A 50 5.73 12.05 -7.67
C GLN A 50 4.62 11.69 -6.69
N GLN A 51 4.69 10.48 -6.15
CA GLN A 51 3.88 10.17 -4.99
C GLN A 51 4.42 11.06 -3.86
N THR A 52 3.60 11.98 -3.39
CA THR A 52 3.84 12.70 -2.14
C THR A 52 3.72 11.69 -1.00
N SER A 53 4.75 10.83 -0.87
CA SER A 53 4.81 9.85 0.20
C SER A 53 5.05 10.56 1.51
N GLY A 54 4.04 10.64 2.34
CA GLY A 54 4.18 11.15 3.68
C GLY A 54 3.05 12.08 4.09
N PHE A 55 2.99 12.31 5.38
CA PHE A 55 2.01 13.19 5.97
C PHE A 55 2.30 14.66 5.64
N SER A 56 1.25 15.45 5.48
CA SER A 56 1.33 16.90 5.31
C SER A 56 1.92 17.57 6.56
N GLN A 57 2.31 18.83 6.43
CA GLN A 57 2.83 19.60 7.57
C GLN A 57 1.80 19.75 8.70
N SER A 58 0.51 19.76 8.39
CA SER A 58 -0.56 19.81 9.40
C SER A 58 -0.56 18.59 10.32
N PHE A 59 -0.18 17.40 9.81
CA PHE A 59 0.01 16.21 10.65
C PHE A 59 1.32 16.23 11.44
N ARG A 60 2.42 16.73 10.84
CA ARG A 60 3.77 16.69 11.42
C ARG A 60 4.00 17.74 12.48
N ASN A 61 3.52 18.98 12.26
CA ASN A 61 3.82 20.14 13.10
C ASN A 61 2.88 20.26 14.32
N VAL A 62 2.03 19.29 14.53
CA VAL A 62 1.18 19.27 15.72
C VAL A 62 2.06 18.86 16.92
N GLY A 63 2.12 19.70 17.93
CA GLY A 63 2.83 19.38 19.19
C GLY A 63 2.35 18.03 19.75
N VAL A 64 3.24 17.27 20.33
CA VAL A 64 2.88 15.98 21.00
C VAL A 64 1.85 16.27 22.09
N VAL A 65 0.81 15.44 22.21
CA VAL A 65 -0.13 15.53 23.35
C VAL A 65 0.68 15.45 24.63
N SER A 66 0.48 16.41 25.51
CA SER A 66 1.08 16.36 26.84
C SER A 66 0.44 15.21 27.62
N VAL A 67 1.09 14.07 27.58
CA VAL A 67 0.66 12.85 28.30
C VAL A 67 0.91 12.97 29.81
N ASP A 68 1.62 14.03 30.21
CA ASP A 68 1.92 14.27 31.64
C ASP A 68 0.78 14.98 32.35
N ARG A 69 -0.21 15.51 31.61
CA ARG A 69 -1.37 16.17 32.21
C ARG A 69 -2.57 15.23 32.29
N ILE A 70 -3.30 15.40 33.37
CA ILE A 70 -4.56 14.67 33.62
C ILE A 70 -5.65 15.27 32.72
N HIS A 71 -6.45 14.39 32.09
CA HIS A 71 -7.59 14.76 31.26
C HIS A 71 -8.89 14.18 31.81
N PRO A 72 -10.04 14.76 31.51
CA PRO A 72 -11.33 14.10 31.74
C PRO A 72 -11.34 12.71 31.13
N GLY A 73 -11.88 11.72 31.86
CA GLY A 73 -11.87 10.32 31.46
C GLY A 73 -10.66 9.51 31.95
N ASP A 74 -9.57 10.17 32.39
CA ASP A 74 -8.45 9.46 33.00
C ASP A 74 -8.84 8.82 34.30
N THR A 75 -8.19 7.73 34.65
CA THR A 75 -8.37 7.06 35.95
C THR A 75 -7.19 7.38 36.86
N LEU A 76 -7.48 7.84 38.08
CA LEU A 76 -6.48 8.16 39.08
C LEU A 76 -6.57 7.19 40.23
N THR A 77 -5.42 6.67 40.68
CA THR A 77 -5.25 5.92 41.92
C THR A 77 -4.43 6.78 42.84
N ILE A 78 -4.96 7.02 44.04
CA ILE A 78 -4.34 7.85 45.08
C ILE A 78 -4.03 6.98 46.28
N THR A 79 -2.76 7.00 46.68
CA THR A 79 -2.30 6.32 47.91
C THR A 79 -1.88 7.38 48.93
N ILE A 80 -2.37 7.25 50.12
CA ILE A 80 -2.16 8.19 51.23
C ILE A 80 -1.47 7.45 52.38
N TRP A 81 -0.31 7.96 52.79
CA TRP A 81 0.40 7.52 53.98
C TRP A 81 0.19 8.56 55.07
N GLU A 82 -0.23 8.11 56.27
CA GLU A 82 -0.43 8.94 57.42
C GLU A 82 0.56 8.54 58.53
N ASN A 83 1.21 9.53 59.13
CA ASN A 83 2.24 9.28 60.16
C ASN A 83 1.65 9.09 61.55
N VAL A 84 0.37 8.76 61.68
CA VAL A 84 -0.34 8.60 62.95
C VAL A 84 -1.05 7.23 62.99
N GLU A 85 -1.20 6.68 64.21
CA GLU A 85 -2.06 5.54 64.44
C GLU A 85 -3.52 6.02 64.50
N ASN A 86 -4.43 5.36 63.79
CA ASN A 86 -5.83 5.79 63.64
C ASN A 86 -5.98 7.15 62.94
N GLY A 87 -5.29 7.32 61.76
CA GLY A 87 -5.43 8.49 60.91
C GLY A 87 -6.81 8.59 60.27
N LEU A 88 -6.99 9.66 59.48
CA LEU A 88 -8.27 10.03 58.89
C LEU A 88 -8.76 8.99 57.86
N PHE A 89 -7.81 8.39 57.10
CA PHE A 89 -8.07 7.38 56.07
C PHE A 89 -7.71 5.97 56.49
N SER A 90 -6.85 5.81 57.49
CA SER A 90 -6.28 4.52 57.89
C SER A 90 -7.22 3.73 58.79
N THR A 91 -7.25 2.41 58.61
CA THR A 91 -7.86 1.49 59.54
C THR A 91 -6.84 1.07 60.62
N VAL A 92 -7.33 0.61 61.76
CA VAL A 92 -6.51 0.21 62.92
C VAL A 92 -5.31 -0.65 62.48
N GLY A 93 -4.10 -0.16 62.78
CA GLY A 93 -2.83 -0.85 62.51
C GLY A 93 -2.27 -0.70 61.08
N LYS A 94 -2.89 0.10 60.22
CA LYS A 94 -2.38 0.40 58.86
C LYS A 94 -2.12 1.90 58.73
N LYS A 95 -0.92 2.25 58.29
CA LYS A 95 -0.52 3.65 58.01
C LYS A 95 -0.67 4.05 56.55
N VAL A 96 -1.21 3.18 55.68
CA VAL A 96 -1.36 3.37 54.24
C VAL A 96 -2.77 3.03 53.82
N THR A 97 -3.37 3.91 53.07
CA THR A 97 -4.66 3.70 52.41
C THR A 97 -4.59 4.03 50.95
N THR A 98 -4.97 3.09 50.08
CA THR A 98 -5.17 3.37 48.67
C THR A 98 -6.65 3.57 48.43
N LEU A 99 -7.01 4.75 47.94
CA LEU A 99 -8.39 5.05 47.55
C LEU A 99 -8.77 4.21 46.31
N PRO A 100 -10.06 3.82 46.21
CA PRO A 100 -10.52 3.18 44.97
C PRO A 100 -10.15 4.00 43.74
N ALA A 101 -9.80 3.33 42.67
CA ALA A 101 -9.53 4.00 41.40
C ALA A 101 -10.74 4.87 41.02
N MET A 102 -10.50 6.15 40.75
CA MET A 102 -11.54 7.12 40.43
C MET A 102 -11.34 7.74 39.06
N GLN A 103 -12.39 7.83 38.27
CA GLN A 103 -12.35 8.48 36.97
C GLN A 103 -12.52 9.99 37.13
N VAL A 104 -11.70 10.76 36.39
CA VAL A 104 -11.86 12.21 36.28
C VAL A 104 -13.12 12.50 35.49
N ASP A 105 -14.03 13.27 36.08
CA ASP A 105 -15.32 13.59 35.48
C ASP A 105 -15.18 14.52 34.24
N GLN A 106 -16.28 14.73 33.51
CA GLN A 106 -16.29 15.59 32.32
C GLN A 106 -15.94 17.06 32.67
N LEU A 107 -16.17 17.50 33.86
CA LEU A 107 -15.78 18.82 34.36
C LEU A 107 -14.30 18.86 34.75
N GLY A 108 -13.62 17.71 34.74
CA GLY A 108 -12.20 17.56 35.10
C GLY A 108 -11.94 17.49 36.59
N ASN A 109 -12.90 17.09 37.40
CA ASN A 109 -12.76 16.96 38.84
C ASN A 109 -12.68 15.49 39.29
N ILE A 110 -12.10 15.28 40.44
CA ILE A 110 -12.18 14.02 41.23
C ILE A 110 -12.74 14.36 42.60
N PHE A 111 -13.27 13.35 43.28
CA PHE A 111 -13.72 13.52 44.64
C PHE A 111 -12.80 12.76 45.62
N ILE A 112 -12.23 13.47 46.56
CA ILE A 112 -11.43 12.87 47.65
C ILE A 112 -12.16 13.06 48.96
N PRO A 113 -12.42 11.99 49.72
CA PRO A 113 -13.00 12.11 51.06
C PRO A 113 -12.23 13.14 51.87
N TYR A 114 -12.95 13.91 52.71
CA TYR A 114 -12.45 15.00 53.55
C TYR A 114 -11.87 16.22 52.81
N ALA A 115 -11.35 16.09 51.60
CA ALA A 115 -10.88 17.21 50.74
C ALA A 115 -11.96 17.71 49.77
N GLY A 116 -13.01 16.91 49.51
CA GLY A 116 -14.11 17.26 48.60
C GLY A 116 -13.77 17.15 47.12
N PRO A 117 -14.49 17.87 46.25
CA PRO A 117 -14.21 17.88 44.80
C PRO A 117 -12.97 18.72 44.50
N ILE A 118 -12.03 18.13 43.77
CA ILE A 118 -10.74 18.74 43.39
C ILE A 118 -10.61 18.75 41.90
N LYS A 119 -10.26 19.91 41.33
CA LYS A 119 -9.87 20.02 39.91
C LYS A 119 -8.58 19.26 39.67
N ALA A 120 -8.66 18.18 38.90
CA ALA A 120 -7.54 17.33 38.52
C ALA A 120 -7.09 17.59 37.07
N SER A 121 -8.03 17.84 36.16
CA SER A 121 -7.74 18.10 34.77
C SER A 121 -6.84 19.33 34.57
N GLY A 122 -5.81 19.16 33.71
CA GLY A 122 -4.82 20.19 33.42
C GLY A 122 -3.59 20.17 34.34
N TYR A 123 -3.67 19.53 35.50
CA TYR A 123 -2.52 19.32 36.40
C TYR A 123 -1.70 18.10 35.95
N THR A 124 -0.42 18.09 36.27
CA THR A 124 0.37 16.85 36.27
C THR A 124 0.03 16.02 37.54
N PRO A 125 0.30 14.71 37.56
CA PRO A 125 0.13 13.90 38.79
C PRO A 125 0.88 14.48 39.98
N ASP A 126 2.07 15.07 39.74
CA ASP A 126 2.87 15.68 40.82
C ASP A 126 2.28 17.00 41.33
N ASP A 127 1.81 17.88 40.42
CA ASP A 127 1.11 19.12 40.83
C ASP A 127 -0.18 18.77 41.60
N LEU A 128 -0.92 17.74 41.16
CA LEU A 128 -2.12 17.30 41.85
C LEU A 128 -1.79 16.70 43.21
N ARG A 129 -0.68 15.95 43.33
CA ARG A 129 -0.16 15.44 44.58
C ARG A 129 0.06 16.56 45.59
N LEU A 130 0.78 17.60 45.20
CA LEU A 130 1.05 18.77 46.05
C LEU A 130 -0.25 19.43 46.51
N LYS A 131 -1.19 19.64 45.59
CA LYS A 131 -2.48 20.25 45.90
C LYS A 131 -3.32 19.43 46.89
N ILE A 132 -3.30 18.10 46.75
CA ILE A 132 -4.00 17.21 47.67
C ILE A 132 -3.33 17.25 49.04
N THR A 133 -1.98 17.24 49.08
CA THR A 133 -1.22 17.35 50.35
C THR A 133 -1.62 18.61 51.09
N ASP A 134 -1.60 19.79 50.43
CA ASP A 134 -1.99 21.06 51.05
C ASP A 134 -3.42 21.06 51.61
N LEU A 135 -4.37 20.41 50.91
CA LEU A 135 -5.75 20.33 51.34
C LEU A 135 -5.96 19.40 52.56
N LEU A 136 -5.11 18.39 52.71
CA LEU A 136 -5.18 17.41 53.79
C LEU A 136 -4.29 17.75 54.99
N ASP A 137 -3.29 18.63 54.83
CA ASP A 137 -2.34 19.03 55.86
C ASP A 137 -3.02 19.61 57.13
N GLY A 138 -4.15 20.31 56.94
CA GLY A 138 -4.97 20.80 58.07
C GLY A 138 -5.85 19.74 58.76
N GLN A 139 -5.91 18.51 58.23
CA GLN A 139 -6.84 17.47 58.71
C GLN A 139 -6.15 16.21 59.24
N THR A 140 -4.95 15.90 58.71
CA THR A 140 -4.11 14.81 59.20
C THR A 140 -2.64 15.25 59.22
N PRO A 141 -1.86 14.87 60.28
CA PRO A 141 -0.46 15.29 60.39
C PRO A 141 0.43 14.66 59.29
N ASP A 142 1.19 15.51 58.58
CA ASP A 142 2.21 15.14 57.61
C ASP A 142 1.75 14.06 56.62
N PRO A 143 0.67 14.31 55.82
CA PRO A 143 0.17 13.34 54.87
C PRO A 143 1.12 13.23 53.69
N GLN A 144 1.54 12.00 53.34
CA GLN A 144 2.32 11.72 52.14
C GLN A 144 1.41 11.10 51.09
N ILE A 145 1.45 11.63 49.87
CA ILE A 145 0.51 11.26 48.81
C ILE A 145 1.25 10.82 47.58
N GLU A 146 0.79 9.76 46.96
CA GLU A 146 1.15 9.33 45.61
C GLU A 146 -0.09 9.42 44.73
N VAL A 147 0.06 10.01 43.55
CA VAL A 147 -0.95 10.07 42.50
C VAL A 147 -0.46 9.30 41.29
N ARG A 148 -1.12 8.21 40.98
CA ARG A 148 -0.87 7.41 39.78
C ARG A 148 -1.99 7.64 38.79
N ARG A 149 -1.61 7.99 37.56
CA ARG A 149 -2.54 8.19 36.42
C ARG A 149 -2.51 7.00 35.50
N GLU A 150 -3.67 6.54 35.08
CA GLU A 150 -3.88 5.66 33.95
C GLU A 150 -4.69 6.41 32.87
N ALA A 151 -4.18 6.40 31.64
CA ALA A 151 -4.84 7.07 30.52
C ALA A 151 -6.19 6.39 30.25
N GLY A 152 -7.25 7.17 30.24
CA GLY A 152 -8.61 6.73 30.01
C GLY A 152 -9.16 7.16 28.65
N ASP A 153 -10.47 7.21 28.54
CA ASP A 153 -11.20 7.47 27.29
C ASP A 153 -11.13 8.93 26.78
N GLY A 154 -10.52 9.83 27.56
CA GLY A 154 -10.46 11.26 27.24
C GLY A 154 -9.58 11.60 26.03
N ALA A 155 -8.62 10.75 25.67
CA ALA A 155 -7.77 10.92 24.51
C ALA A 155 -7.50 9.56 23.87
N THR A 156 -8.34 9.16 22.93
CA THR A 156 -8.26 7.86 22.28
C THR A 156 -8.10 7.98 20.77
N VAL A 157 -7.55 6.95 20.16
CA VAL A 157 -7.52 6.72 18.71
C VAL A 157 -8.18 5.41 18.37
N SER A 158 -8.79 5.33 17.20
CA SER A 158 -9.35 4.10 16.67
C SER A 158 -8.39 3.48 15.65
N ILE A 159 -8.14 2.17 15.77
CA ILE A 159 -7.28 1.43 14.83
C ILE A 159 -8.07 0.29 14.23
N LEU A 160 -8.05 0.22 12.89
CA LEU A 160 -8.79 -0.76 12.10
C LEU A 160 -7.87 -1.38 11.02
N GLY A 161 -8.24 -2.56 10.54
CA GLY A 161 -7.55 -3.24 9.44
C GLY A 161 -6.43 -4.16 9.89
N GLY A 162 -5.32 -4.18 9.18
CA GLY A 162 -4.25 -5.17 9.31
C GLY A 162 -3.35 -5.03 10.53
N VAL A 163 -3.91 -5.01 11.74
CA VAL A 163 -3.19 -4.98 13.03
C VAL A 163 -3.56 -6.18 13.89
N GLY A 164 -2.70 -6.53 14.85
CA GLY A 164 -2.92 -7.64 15.76
C GLY A 164 -4.14 -7.48 16.67
N GLY A 165 -4.48 -6.22 17.04
CA GLY A 165 -5.68 -5.88 17.81
C GLY A 165 -6.35 -4.64 17.24
N GLN A 166 -7.55 -4.82 16.68
CA GLN A 166 -8.38 -3.69 16.25
C GLN A 166 -9.16 -3.15 17.44
N GLY A 167 -9.33 -1.83 17.54
CA GLY A 167 -10.08 -1.26 18.65
C GLY A 167 -9.80 0.22 18.87
N VAL A 168 -10.24 0.69 20.03
CA VAL A 168 -10.00 2.04 20.52
C VAL A 168 -8.92 1.99 21.60
N TYR A 169 -7.89 2.79 21.42
CA TYR A 169 -6.71 2.79 22.29
C TYR A 169 -6.48 4.17 22.90
N PRO A 170 -6.24 4.26 24.23
CA PRO A 170 -5.85 5.51 24.83
C PRO A 170 -4.44 5.93 24.43
N ILE A 171 -4.25 7.24 24.29
CA ILE A 171 -2.95 7.84 24.00
C ILE A 171 -2.19 7.99 25.33
N ASP A 172 -1.09 7.27 25.48
CA ASP A 172 -0.19 7.39 26.63
C ASP A 172 1.24 7.77 26.18
N ALA A 173 2.19 7.79 27.12
CA ALA A 173 3.57 8.18 26.85
C ALA A 173 4.25 7.31 25.78
N SER A 174 3.92 6.02 25.73
CA SER A 174 4.50 5.05 24.78
C SER A 174 3.80 5.06 23.43
N SER A 175 2.52 5.42 23.38
CA SER A 175 1.66 5.34 22.19
C SER A 175 1.24 6.69 21.62
N ARG A 176 1.89 7.79 22.03
CA ARG A 176 1.59 9.15 21.57
C ARG A 176 1.98 9.44 20.11
N ARG A 177 2.73 8.55 19.48
CA ARG A 177 3.11 8.60 18.08
C ARG A 177 2.60 7.39 17.32
N LEU A 178 2.53 7.51 16.00
CA LEU A 178 1.95 6.50 15.13
C LEU A 178 2.63 5.13 15.30
N THR A 179 3.97 5.06 15.29
CA THR A 179 4.71 3.80 15.43
C THR A 179 4.47 3.14 16.80
N GLY A 180 4.50 3.92 17.89
CA GLY A 180 4.23 3.42 19.24
C GLY A 180 2.79 2.90 19.38
N MET A 181 1.84 3.58 18.75
CA MET A 181 0.44 3.16 18.76
C MET A 181 0.22 1.87 17.95
N LEU A 182 0.86 1.72 16.80
CA LEU A 182 0.82 0.49 16.02
C LEU A 182 1.40 -0.70 16.81
N ALA A 183 2.53 -0.48 17.49
CA ALA A 183 3.12 -1.50 18.36
C ALA A 183 2.17 -1.90 19.50
N ARG A 184 1.47 -0.93 20.12
CA ARG A 184 0.46 -1.19 21.16
C ARG A 184 -0.73 -1.99 20.63
N ALA A 185 -1.12 -1.78 19.37
CA ALA A 185 -2.18 -2.54 18.70
C ALA A 185 -1.73 -3.95 18.25
N GLY A 186 -0.59 -4.44 18.72
CA GLY A 186 -0.07 -5.77 18.40
C GLY A 186 0.71 -5.86 17.11
N GLY A 187 1.12 -4.70 16.55
CA GLY A 187 1.89 -4.63 15.31
C GLY A 187 1.06 -4.88 14.05
N ILE A 188 1.73 -4.93 12.91
CA ILE A 188 1.13 -5.15 11.60
C ILE A 188 1.05 -6.65 11.33
N THR A 189 -0.10 -7.12 10.83
CA THR A 189 -0.35 -8.53 10.47
C THR A 189 -0.30 -8.78 8.96
N LEU A 190 -0.33 -7.72 8.15
CA LEU A 190 -0.19 -7.76 6.70
C LEU A 190 1.29 -7.76 6.28
N ASP A 191 1.57 -8.06 5.02
CA ASP A 191 2.93 -7.94 4.47
C ASP A 191 3.39 -6.47 4.52
N PRO A 192 4.46 -6.17 5.28
CA PRO A 192 4.95 -4.79 5.46
C PRO A 192 5.30 -4.06 4.15
N ARG A 193 5.59 -4.78 3.08
CA ARG A 193 5.99 -4.22 1.77
C ARG A 193 4.83 -3.55 1.03
N VAL A 194 3.60 -3.97 1.33
CA VAL A 194 2.38 -3.55 0.62
C VAL A 194 1.33 -2.96 1.55
N VAL A 195 1.69 -2.58 2.78
CA VAL A 195 0.75 -1.94 3.71
C VAL A 195 0.72 -0.44 3.51
N LYS A 196 -0.47 0.07 3.27
CA LYS A 196 -0.81 1.49 3.29
C LYS A 196 -1.47 1.85 4.62
N ILE A 197 -0.99 2.91 5.25
CA ILE A 197 -1.54 3.45 6.49
C ILE A 197 -2.25 4.75 6.15
N THR A 198 -3.53 4.82 6.45
CA THR A 198 -4.35 6.02 6.33
C THR A 198 -4.66 6.55 7.73
N VAL A 199 -4.35 7.81 7.99
CA VAL A 199 -4.70 8.51 9.22
C VAL A 199 -5.72 9.60 8.89
N ARG A 200 -6.89 9.53 9.53
CA ARG A 200 -7.94 10.54 9.40
C ARG A 200 -8.02 11.36 10.68
N ARG A 201 -7.86 12.67 10.54
CA ARG A 201 -7.94 13.66 11.62
C ARG A 201 -8.99 14.71 11.30
N GLY A 202 -10.19 14.55 11.83
CA GLY A 202 -11.31 15.37 11.42
C GLY A 202 -11.62 15.21 9.91
N ALA A 203 -11.50 16.30 9.16
CA ALA A 203 -11.67 16.29 7.69
C ALA A 203 -10.36 16.00 6.93
N GLU A 204 -9.22 16.04 7.59
CA GLU A 204 -7.93 15.80 6.95
C GLU A 204 -7.63 14.29 6.85
N VAL A 205 -7.06 13.89 5.71
CA VAL A 205 -6.63 12.52 5.44
C VAL A 205 -5.15 12.56 5.06
N GLY A 206 -4.36 11.74 5.73
CA GLY A 206 -2.96 11.52 5.40
C GLY A 206 -2.73 10.04 5.10
N GLU A 207 -1.97 9.75 4.07
CA GLU A 207 -1.65 8.39 3.65
C GLU A 207 -0.13 8.20 3.56
N ILE A 208 0.33 7.05 3.99
CA ILE A 208 1.74 6.68 3.89
C ILE A 208 1.89 5.16 3.74
N TRP A 209 2.90 4.74 3.00
CA TRP A 209 3.34 3.34 3.00
C TRP A 209 4.09 3.03 4.29
N PHE A 210 3.85 1.86 4.85
CA PHE A 210 4.51 1.47 6.10
C PHE A 210 6.04 1.49 5.99
N GLN A 211 6.59 1.09 4.85
CA GLN A 211 8.03 1.15 4.60
C GLN A 211 8.55 2.59 4.72
N ASN A 212 7.85 3.57 4.12
CA ASN A 212 8.23 4.98 4.19
C ASN A 212 8.10 5.57 5.61
N LEU A 213 7.23 4.99 6.45
CA LEU A 213 7.14 5.35 7.87
C LEU A 213 8.40 4.91 8.63
N LEU A 214 8.94 3.73 8.29
CA LEU A 214 10.17 3.20 8.92
C LEU A 214 11.42 3.92 8.42
N ASP A 215 11.50 4.19 7.10
CA ASP A 215 12.67 4.78 6.47
C ASP A 215 12.88 6.26 6.86
N ASN A 216 11.79 6.95 7.20
CA ASN A 216 11.86 8.38 7.53
C ASN A 216 11.17 8.68 8.88
N PRO A 217 11.96 8.87 9.96
CA PRO A 217 11.43 9.21 11.28
C PRO A 217 10.53 10.45 11.33
N GLY A 218 10.67 11.38 10.35
CA GLY A 218 9.79 12.54 10.21
C GLY A 218 8.35 12.20 9.84
N ASN A 219 8.09 10.98 9.43
CA ASN A 219 6.75 10.48 9.15
C ASN A 219 6.06 9.86 10.37
N ASP A 220 6.79 9.65 11.47
CA ASP A 220 6.19 9.20 12.72
C ASP A 220 5.46 10.36 13.40
N ILE A 221 4.23 10.59 12.97
CA ILE A 221 3.42 11.74 13.40
C ILE A 221 2.93 11.59 14.84
N PRO A 222 2.79 12.71 15.58
CA PRO A 222 2.08 12.72 16.86
C PRO A 222 0.58 12.53 16.63
N LEU A 223 -0.02 11.63 17.42
CA LEU A 223 -1.45 11.32 17.39
C LEU A 223 -2.27 12.32 18.21
N ARG A 224 -3.54 12.43 17.85
CA ARG A 224 -4.54 13.27 18.52
C ARG A 224 -5.77 12.45 18.89
N ALA A 225 -6.46 12.91 19.93
CA ALA A 225 -7.76 12.35 20.29
C ALA A 225 -8.71 12.41 19.09
N GLY A 226 -9.37 11.29 18.81
CA GLY A 226 -10.27 11.14 17.67
C GLY A 226 -9.62 10.78 16.32
N ASP A 227 -8.28 10.62 16.26
CA ASP A 227 -7.62 10.09 15.07
C ASP A 227 -8.13 8.68 14.77
N LYS A 228 -8.35 8.41 13.48
CA LYS A 228 -8.68 7.07 12.98
C LYS A 228 -7.54 6.59 12.11
N ILE A 229 -6.98 5.45 12.46
CA ILE A 229 -5.87 4.82 11.77
C ILE A 229 -6.40 3.56 11.09
N VAL A 230 -6.23 3.46 9.78
CA VAL A 230 -6.67 2.30 9.01
C VAL A 230 -5.46 1.73 8.28
N LEU A 231 -5.24 0.42 8.42
CA LEU A 231 -4.20 -0.31 7.72
C LEU A 231 -4.83 -1.23 6.69
N GLU A 232 -4.46 -1.03 5.43
CA GLU A 232 -4.98 -1.79 4.30
C GLU A 232 -3.82 -2.36 3.48
N ALA A 233 -4.03 -3.53 2.90
CA ALA A 233 -3.11 -4.04 1.89
C ALA A 233 -3.27 -3.24 0.59
N ASP A 234 -2.21 -3.15 -0.18
CA ASP A 234 -2.26 -2.61 -1.54
C ASP A 234 -3.18 -3.48 -2.40
N ASP A 235 -4.20 -2.89 -2.99
CA ASP A 235 -5.16 -3.54 -3.88
C ASP A 235 -4.85 -3.30 -5.37
N ARG A 236 -3.80 -2.54 -5.66
CA ARG A 236 -3.34 -2.26 -7.02
C ARG A 236 -2.85 -3.53 -7.70
N TYR A 237 -3.02 -3.56 -9.01
CA TYR A 237 -2.68 -4.72 -9.84
C TYR A 237 -2.26 -4.29 -11.25
N PHE A 238 -1.64 -5.20 -11.96
CA PHE A 238 -1.48 -5.12 -13.40
C PHE A 238 -2.00 -6.39 -14.06
N ILE A 239 -2.23 -6.31 -15.36
CA ILE A 239 -2.63 -7.45 -16.19
C ILE A 239 -1.46 -7.83 -17.09
N SER A 240 -1.11 -9.11 -17.12
CA SER A 240 -0.12 -9.65 -18.04
C SER A 240 -0.79 -10.45 -19.14
N MET A 241 -0.38 -10.24 -20.39
CA MET A 241 -0.97 -10.89 -21.58
C MET A 241 0.09 -11.21 -22.66
N GLY A 242 -0.27 -12.05 -23.62
CA GLY A 242 0.57 -12.41 -24.77
C GLY A 242 1.51 -13.56 -24.50
N SER A 243 2.76 -13.50 -25.00
CA SER A 243 3.77 -14.56 -24.86
C SER A 243 4.45 -14.60 -23.49
N THR A 244 3.65 -14.46 -22.42
CA THR A 244 4.04 -14.57 -21.02
C THR A 244 2.89 -15.21 -20.24
N GLY A 245 2.91 -15.21 -18.90
CA GLY A 245 1.76 -15.61 -18.11
C GLY A 245 0.57 -14.68 -18.36
N GLN A 246 -0.65 -15.26 -18.52
CA GLN A 246 -1.87 -14.45 -18.70
C GLN A 246 -2.62 -14.42 -17.40
N GLU A 247 -2.44 -13.35 -16.63
CA GLU A 247 -2.88 -13.29 -15.25
C GLU A 247 -3.08 -11.83 -14.78
N ARG A 248 -3.98 -11.65 -13.81
CA ARG A 248 -4.06 -10.43 -13.02
C ARG A 248 -3.16 -10.57 -11.80
N ILE A 249 -2.18 -9.72 -11.66
CA ILE A 249 -1.14 -9.79 -10.62
C ILE A 249 -1.27 -8.59 -9.68
N SER A 250 -1.48 -8.85 -8.41
CA SER A 250 -1.42 -7.79 -7.37
C SER A 250 0.02 -7.34 -7.14
N PHE A 251 0.21 -6.10 -6.76
CA PHE A 251 1.54 -5.58 -6.47
C PHE A 251 2.14 -6.24 -5.22
N GLU A 252 3.38 -6.71 -5.34
CA GLU A 252 4.16 -7.27 -4.22
C GLU A 252 5.03 -6.23 -3.54
N THR A 253 5.19 -5.06 -4.16
CA THR A 253 5.91 -3.90 -3.64
C THR A 253 5.15 -2.64 -4.02
N HIS A 254 5.36 -1.54 -3.30
CA HIS A 254 4.61 -0.31 -3.55
C HIS A 254 4.94 0.39 -4.88
N ASN A 255 6.10 0.12 -5.50
CA ASN A 255 6.51 0.69 -6.79
C ASN A 255 7.21 -0.37 -7.66
N PRO A 256 6.47 -1.39 -8.15
CA PRO A 256 7.08 -2.42 -8.99
C PRO A 256 7.57 -1.84 -10.32
N THR A 257 8.71 -2.30 -10.78
CA THR A 257 9.25 -1.98 -12.10
C THR A 257 8.74 -2.97 -13.15
N VAL A 258 8.87 -2.64 -14.44
CA VAL A 258 8.48 -3.57 -15.52
C VAL A 258 9.28 -4.88 -15.46
N LEU A 259 10.54 -4.86 -15.01
CA LEU A 259 11.33 -6.08 -14.86
C LEU A 259 10.82 -6.95 -13.71
N GLU A 260 10.47 -6.35 -12.58
CA GLU A 260 9.86 -7.07 -11.45
C GLU A 260 8.49 -7.64 -11.83
N ALA A 261 7.69 -6.86 -12.54
CA ALA A 261 6.39 -7.30 -13.04
C ALA A 261 6.51 -8.47 -14.04
N LEU A 262 7.49 -8.43 -14.95
CA LEU A 262 7.76 -9.57 -15.83
C LEU A 262 8.27 -10.78 -15.05
N ALA A 263 9.11 -10.58 -14.05
CA ALA A 263 9.63 -11.67 -13.22
C ALA A 263 8.52 -12.37 -12.42
N SER A 264 7.54 -11.61 -11.90
CA SER A 264 6.41 -12.17 -11.14
C SER A 264 5.52 -13.10 -11.97
N VAL A 265 5.46 -12.91 -13.30
CA VAL A 265 4.72 -13.78 -14.24
C VAL A 265 5.58 -14.89 -14.87
N GLY A 266 6.77 -15.13 -14.32
CA GLY A 266 7.69 -16.16 -14.82
C GLY A 266 8.60 -15.72 -15.96
N GLY A 267 8.64 -14.42 -16.27
CA GLY A 267 9.51 -13.85 -17.31
C GLY A 267 9.03 -14.05 -18.73
N LEU A 268 9.93 -13.79 -19.68
CA LEU A 268 9.70 -14.01 -21.09
C LEU A 268 9.91 -15.49 -21.44
N ARG A 269 9.00 -16.05 -22.22
CA ARG A 269 9.19 -17.40 -22.79
C ARG A 269 10.28 -17.36 -23.84
N ALA A 270 11.44 -17.95 -23.56
CA ALA A 270 12.65 -17.85 -24.40
C ALA A 270 12.45 -18.21 -25.87
N THR A 271 11.50 -19.12 -26.18
CA THR A 271 11.21 -19.61 -27.53
C THR A 271 9.99 -18.99 -28.18
N GLU A 272 9.31 -18.06 -27.53
CA GLU A 272 8.03 -17.54 -28.04
C GLU A 272 7.95 -16.02 -27.97
N SER A 273 8.58 -15.41 -26.94
CA SER A 273 8.47 -13.98 -26.67
C SER A 273 9.40 -13.14 -27.54
N ASN A 274 8.92 -11.98 -27.93
CA ASN A 274 9.72 -10.96 -28.59
C ASN A 274 10.26 -9.95 -27.55
N ALA A 275 11.52 -10.05 -27.19
CA ALA A 275 12.16 -9.15 -26.23
C ALA A 275 12.22 -7.67 -26.66
N LYS A 276 11.94 -7.36 -27.96
CA LYS A 276 11.79 -6.00 -28.51
C LYS A 276 10.35 -5.52 -28.56
N GLY A 277 9.39 -6.37 -28.22
CA GLY A 277 7.97 -6.10 -28.39
C GLY A 277 7.20 -6.27 -27.10
N ILE A 278 7.67 -5.65 -26.04
CA ILE A 278 6.98 -5.59 -24.74
C ILE A 278 6.30 -4.23 -24.64
N PHE A 279 4.98 -4.23 -24.55
CA PHE A 279 4.19 -3.02 -24.42
C PHE A 279 3.59 -2.90 -23.03
N VAL A 280 3.60 -1.68 -22.49
CA VAL A 280 2.82 -1.33 -21.30
C VAL A 280 1.74 -0.36 -21.74
N PHE A 281 0.50 -0.83 -21.77
CA PHE A 281 -0.66 -0.01 -22.08
C PHE A 281 -1.13 0.68 -20.81
N ARG A 282 -1.35 1.98 -20.90
CA ARG A 282 -1.71 2.84 -19.76
C ARG A 282 -2.51 4.04 -20.20
N GLU A 283 -3.43 4.47 -19.38
CA GLU A 283 -4.06 5.78 -19.51
C GLU A 283 -3.27 6.80 -18.67
N GLU A 284 -2.71 7.81 -19.33
CA GLU A 284 -1.95 8.87 -18.68
C GLU A 284 -2.77 10.16 -18.55
N SER A 285 -2.60 10.85 -17.43
CA SER A 285 -3.17 12.20 -17.31
C SER A 285 -2.55 13.18 -18.30
N ALA A 286 -3.29 14.21 -18.69
CA ALA A 286 -2.79 15.26 -19.61
C ALA A 286 -1.44 15.85 -19.15
N ALA A 287 -1.24 16.02 -17.84
CA ALA A 287 0.00 16.56 -17.31
C ALA A 287 1.22 15.64 -17.55
N ILE A 288 1.04 14.33 -17.41
CA ILE A 288 2.09 13.35 -17.69
C ILE A 288 2.27 13.19 -19.20
N ALA A 289 1.18 13.08 -19.96
CA ALA A 289 1.20 12.98 -21.42
C ALA A 289 1.97 14.14 -22.06
N ASN A 290 1.66 15.36 -21.68
CA ASN A 290 2.37 16.56 -22.14
C ASN A 290 3.86 16.53 -21.80
N ARG A 291 4.21 16.08 -20.59
CA ARG A 291 5.60 16.00 -20.15
C ARG A 291 6.37 14.91 -20.88
N VAL A 292 5.76 13.75 -21.11
CA VAL A 292 6.37 12.62 -21.84
C VAL A 292 6.61 12.98 -23.31
N LEU A 293 5.62 13.63 -23.97
CA LEU A 293 5.68 13.98 -25.38
C LEU A 293 6.34 15.33 -25.67
N GLY A 294 6.72 16.10 -24.62
CA GLY A 294 7.25 17.46 -24.77
C GLY A 294 6.22 18.44 -25.36
N ARG A 295 4.93 18.26 -25.06
CA ARG A 295 3.79 19.06 -25.53
C ARG A 295 3.17 19.85 -24.37
N ASN A 296 2.19 20.67 -24.67
CA ASN A 296 1.42 21.46 -23.69
C ASN A 296 -0.06 21.65 -24.07
N ASP A 297 -0.50 20.98 -25.12
CA ASP A 297 -1.83 21.16 -25.74
C ASP A 297 -2.79 20.01 -25.44
N LEU A 298 -2.30 18.88 -24.90
CA LEU A 298 -3.16 17.75 -24.60
C LEU A 298 -4.04 18.04 -23.40
N VAL A 299 -5.32 17.68 -23.51
CA VAL A 299 -6.34 17.86 -22.49
C VAL A 299 -7.03 16.51 -22.22
N GLY A 300 -7.31 16.22 -20.95
CA GLY A 300 -7.91 14.95 -20.54
C GLY A 300 -6.94 13.77 -20.57
N PRO A 301 -7.42 12.58 -20.20
CA PRO A 301 -6.63 11.35 -20.22
C PRO A 301 -6.23 10.98 -21.65
N GLN A 302 -5.05 10.40 -21.81
CA GLN A 302 -4.48 9.97 -23.08
C GLN A 302 -4.05 8.52 -23.02
N GLN A 303 -4.28 7.75 -24.10
CA GLN A 303 -3.88 6.36 -24.18
C GLN A 303 -2.44 6.23 -24.65
N PHE A 304 -1.64 5.48 -23.92
CA PHE A 304 -0.23 5.24 -24.20
C PHE A 304 0.07 3.75 -24.35
N ALA A 305 0.95 3.44 -25.27
CA ALA A 305 1.65 2.17 -25.36
C ALA A 305 3.15 2.44 -25.22
N TYR A 306 3.69 2.17 -24.05
CA TYR A 306 5.12 2.27 -23.80
C TYR A 306 5.82 1.03 -24.31
N LEU A 307 6.71 1.19 -25.31
CA LEU A 307 7.48 0.09 -25.87
C LEU A 307 8.78 -0.10 -25.09
N VAL A 308 8.94 -1.28 -24.53
CA VAL A 308 10.12 -1.68 -23.75
C VAL A 308 10.95 -2.68 -24.57
N ASP A 309 12.20 -2.33 -24.85
CA ASP A 309 13.19 -3.19 -25.53
C ASP A 309 14.14 -3.79 -24.48
N LEU A 310 14.17 -5.10 -24.32
CA LEU A 310 15.07 -5.79 -23.39
C LEU A 310 16.28 -6.44 -24.12
N THR A 311 16.61 -6.04 -25.32
CA THR A 311 17.70 -6.66 -26.09
C THR A 311 19.08 -6.03 -25.86
N SER A 312 19.13 -4.84 -25.23
CA SER A 312 20.38 -4.17 -24.90
C SER A 312 20.55 -3.99 -23.38
N GLN A 313 21.81 -3.92 -22.92
CA GLN A 313 22.11 -3.69 -21.50
C GLN A 313 21.57 -2.34 -21.03
N SER A 314 21.68 -1.29 -21.83
CA SER A 314 21.18 0.05 -21.49
C SER A 314 19.67 0.06 -21.34
N SER A 315 18.95 -0.61 -22.23
CA SER A 315 17.49 -0.72 -22.17
C SER A 315 17.01 -1.53 -20.97
N MET A 316 17.73 -2.59 -20.59
CA MET A 316 17.44 -3.34 -19.37
C MET A 316 17.57 -2.47 -18.11
N LEU A 317 18.61 -1.63 -18.03
CA LEU A 317 18.78 -0.70 -16.91
C LEU A 317 17.66 0.34 -16.85
N VAL A 318 17.17 0.80 -17.99
CA VAL A 318 16.04 1.73 -18.09
C VAL A 318 14.74 1.03 -17.69
N ALA A 319 14.50 -0.19 -18.19
CA ALA A 319 13.34 -1.01 -17.83
C ALA A 319 13.26 -1.32 -16.34
N GLY A 320 14.43 -1.52 -15.67
CA GLY A 320 14.52 -1.67 -14.23
C GLY A 320 14.21 -0.40 -13.42
N LYS A 321 13.93 0.73 -14.09
CA LYS A 321 13.50 1.99 -13.47
C LYS A 321 12.09 2.41 -13.91
N PHE A 322 11.55 1.82 -14.96
CA PHE A 322 10.21 2.13 -15.45
C PHE A 322 9.18 1.45 -14.53
N GLN A 323 8.45 2.26 -13.79
CA GLN A 323 7.46 1.79 -12.80
C GLN A 323 6.16 1.40 -13.48
N ILE A 324 5.64 0.24 -13.10
CA ILE A 324 4.28 -0.19 -13.41
C ILE A 324 3.31 0.53 -12.47
N GLN A 325 2.16 0.89 -13.02
CA GLN A 325 1.09 1.58 -12.30
C GLN A 325 -0.13 0.66 -12.17
N ASP A 326 -1.04 1.07 -11.30
CA ASP A 326 -2.32 0.39 -11.16
C ASP A 326 -3.07 0.34 -12.49
N GLU A 327 -3.68 -0.82 -12.77
CA GLU A 327 -4.44 -1.10 -13.99
C GLU A 327 -3.61 -1.15 -15.29
N ASP A 328 -2.28 -1.10 -15.23
CA ASP A 328 -1.44 -1.30 -16.41
C ASP A 328 -1.68 -2.67 -17.04
N THR A 329 -1.61 -2.72 -18.36
CA THR A 329 -1.56 -3.98 -19.10
C THR A 329 -0.20 -4.18 -19.74
N ILE A 330 0.53 -5.20 -19.29
CA ILE A 330 1.80 -5.61 -19.90
C ILE A 330 1.48 -6.64 -20.97
N TYR A 331 1.78 -6.31 -22.20
CA TYR A 331 1.57 -7.19 -23.35
C TYR A 331 2.90 -7.56 -24.00
N VAL A 332 3.20 -8.86 -24.01
CA VAL A 332 4.42 -9.38 -24.66
C VAL A 332 4.05 -9.99 -26.01
N THR A 333 4.56 -9.41 -27.09
CA THR A 333 4.30 -9.91 -28.45
C THR A 333 5.06 -11.20 -28.72
N GLU A 334 4.54 -12.00 -29.67
CA GLU A 334 5.23 -13.19 -30.14
C GLU A 334 6.45 -12.85 -31.01
N ALA A 335 7.49 -13.67 -30.90
CA ALA A 335 8.64 -13.58 -31.77
C ALA A 335 8.25 -13.87 -33.25
N PRO A 336 8.76 -13.12 -34.23
CA PRO A 336 8.36 -13.28 -35.64
C PRO A 336 8.52 -14.70 -36.17
N TYR A 337 9.52 -15.46 -35.71
CA TYR A 337 9.74 -16.82 -36.18
C TYR A 337 8.69 -17.83 -35.69
N VAL A 338 7.93 -17.55 -34.64
CA VAL A 338 6.85 -18.41 -34.14
C VAL A 338 5.78 -18.58 -35.24
N LYS A 339 5.43 -17.51 -35.93
CA LYS A 339 4.51 -17.55 -37.07
C LYS A 339 5.06 -18.42 -38.22
N TRP A 340 6.36 -18.34 -38.50
CA TRP A 340 7.03 -19.20 -39.48
C TRP A 340 7.04 -20.66 -39.09
N ARG A 341 7.33 -20.97 -37.82
CA ARG A 341 7.28 -22.33 -37.27
C ARG A 341 5.89 -22.94 -37.43
N THR A 342 4.86 -22.20 -37.06
CA THR A 342 3.45 -22.65 -37.17
C THR A 342 3.07 -22.90 -38.63
N LEU A 343 3.48 -22.04 -39.56
CA LEU A 343 3.31 -22.24 -40.99
C LEU A 343 3.99 -23.51 -41.47
N LEU A 344 5.26 -23.73 -41.13
CA LEU A 344 6.00 -24.93 -41.52
C LEU A 344 5.35 -26.17 -40.96
N PHE A 345 4.93 -26.22 -39.71
CA PHE A 345 4.25 -27.37 -39.15
C PHE A 345 2.88 -27.64 -39.78
N THR A 346 2.15 -26.60 -40.14
CA THR A 346 0.87 -26.76 -40.87
C THR A 346 1.06 -27.33 -42.26
N VAL A 347 2.07 -26.81 -42.98
CA VAL A 347 2.40 -27.28 -44.36
C VAL A 347 2.95 -28.73 -44.31
N ILE A 348 3.90 -29.03 -43.41
CA ILE A 348 4.50 -30.35 -43.27
C ILE A 348 3.45 -31.36 -42.74
N GLY A 349 2.62 -30.96 -41.79
CA GLY A 349 1.54 -31.77 -41.29
C GLY A 349 0.48 -32.10 -42.37
N GLY A 350 0.17 -31.11 -43.22
CA GLY A 350 -0.70 -31.30 -44.37
C GLY A 350 -0.08 -32.24 -45.41
N LEU A 351 1.22 -32.13 -45.69
CA LEU A 351 1.94 -33.02 -46.61
C LEU A 351 1.99 -34.47 -46.10
N ASN A 352 2.24 -34.64 -44.79
CA ASN A 352 2.23 -35.96 -44.20
C ASN A 352 0.83 -36.61 -44.17
N ALA A 353 -0.23 -35.83 -44.03
CA ALA A 353 -1.61 -36.30 -44.10
C ALA A 353 -1.97 -36.76 -45.54
N THR A 354 -1.50 -36.02 -46.57
CA THR A 354 -1.72 -36.39 -47.97
C THR A 354 -0.95 -37.65 -48.37
N VAL A 355 0.29 -37.81 -47.89
CA VAL A 355 1.09 -39.05 -48.08
C VAL A 355 0.45 -40.23 -47.35
N ALA A 356 -0.07 -40.04 -46.16
CA ALA A 356 -0.78 -41.11 -45.43
C ALA A 356 -2.10 -41.53 -46.10
N LEU A 357 -2.83 -40.58 -46.71
CA LEU A 357 -4.03 -40.86 -47.49
C LEU A 357 -3.69 -41.62 -48.81
N ASP A 358 -2.62 -41.22 -49.50
CA ASP A 358 -2.17 -41.87 -50.74
C ASP A 358 -1.71 -43.31 -50.45
N THR A 359 -0.98 -43.53 -49.36
CA THR A 359 -0.56 -44.86 -48.91
C THR A 359 -1.76 -45.73 -48.47
N ALA A 360 -2.80 -45.18 -47.87
CA ALA A 360 -4.00 -45.89 -47.52
C ALA A 360 -4.85 -46.24 -48.74
N LEU A 361 -4.91 -45.39 -49.76
CA LEU A 361 -5.63 -45.63 -51.00
C LEU A 361 -4.90 -46.62 -51.92
N THR A 362 -3.57 -46.57 -51.98
CA THR A 362 -2.76 -47.53 -52.77
C THR A 362 -2.62 -48.90 -52.08
N GLY A 363 -2.61 -48.93 -50.72
CA GLY A 363 -2.57 -50.19 -49.96
C GLY A 363 -3.85 -51.00 -50.06
N THR A 364 -5.02 -50.42 -50.33
CA THR A 364 -6.28 -51.13 -50.50
C THR A 364 -6.44 -51.74 -51.92
N ALA A 365 -5.66 -51.35 -52.91
CA ALA A 365 -5.68 -51.94 -54.26
C ALA A 365 -4.95 -53.27 -54.34
N ALA A 366 -4.09 -53.63 -53.37
CA ALA A 366 -3.31 -54.89 -53.37
C ALA A 366 -3.99 -56.05 -52.65
N ILE A 367 -5.26 -55.95 -52.20
CA ILE A 367 -6.01 -57.01 -51.53
C ILE A 367 -7.07 -57.63 -52.42
N PHE A 368 -7.18 -57.24 -53.69
CA PHE A 368 -8.13 -57.75 -54.66
C PHE A 368 -7.45 -58.32 -55.90
N GLU A 369 -6.30 -59.02 -55.81
CA GLU A 369 -5.81 -59.92 -56.77
C GLU A 369 -5.63 -61.33 -56.17
#